data_dfee181c9515898b4947789d7aac1730
#
_entry.id   dfee181c9515898b4947789d7aac1730
#
_cell.length_a   1.000
_cell.length_b   1.000
_cell.length_c   1.000
_cell.angle_alpha   90.00
_cell.angle_beta   90.00
_cell.angle_gamma   90.00
#
_symmetry.space_group_name_H-M   'P 1'
#
loop_
_entity.id
_entity.type
_entity.pdbx_description
1 polymer ?
#
loop_
_entity_poly.entity_id
_entity_poly.type
_entity_poly.pdbx_seq_one_letter_code
_entity_poly.pdbx_strand_id
1 'polypeptide(L)'
;MKICIVGAGATGGYLGFKLINAGFDVSLVARGAHLKAMKNKGLSIIENNKEFSCFPKCSESMSDLGKMDYIFITLKAYSIPGLVNEISTMFKENTAVITAYNGIPWWYFYNIEGSFKNYRIKCIDPNNIQWNTITPERIIGCVVYPATEIIEPGVIKHIEGNRFSLGEPGGIQTERILTLGKALVKAGIKAPIRSNLREEIWTKLIGNLAFNPLSVISGKTLDILASEHEYRTIAYDAMQEANLIINQLGIKLKISIDQRIEGAAKVGAHKTSMLQDYEKGKELELDSLVVSIKEIGNLLSINTPTIDRILYEVEKKISKNN
;
A
#
# COMPACT_ATOMS: atom_id res chain seq x y z
N MET A 1 0.07 -16.60 -18.52
CA MET A 1 0.52 -15.78 -17.38
C MET A 1 -0.40 -16.05 -16.21
N LYS A 2 0.14 -16.65 -15.15
CA LYS A 2 -0.59 -16.97 -13.91
C LYS A 2 -0.32 -15.90 -12.87
N ILE A 3 -1.37 -15.31 -12.34
CA ILE A 3 -1.29 -14.21 -11.35
C ILE A 3 -1.94 -14.68 -10.05
N CYS A 4 -1.28 -14.43 -8.93
CA CYS A 4 -1.89 -14.58 -7.61
C CYS A 4 -2.02 -13.23 -6.94
N ILE A 5 -3.15 -12.97 -6.26
CA ILE A 5 -3.33 -11.81 -5.41
C ILE A 5 -3.46 -12.27 -3.97
N VAL A 6 -2.41 -12.03 -3.20
CA VAL A 6 -2.35 -12.34 -1.76
C VAL A 6 -2.96 -11.16 -0.99
N GLY A 7 -4.15 -11.41 -0.45
CA GLY A 7 -4.95 -10.39 0.22
C GLY A 7 -6.07 -9.83 -0.65
N ALA A 8 -7.00 -10.67 -1.09
CA ALA A 8 -8.17 -10.25 -1.87
C ALA A 8 -9.19 -9.45 -1.03
N GLY A 9 -8.69 -8.44 -0.28
CA GLY A 9 -9.50 -7.41 0.36
C GLY A 9 -10.07 -6.41 -0.65
N ALA A 10 -10.40 -5.20 -0.22
CA ALA A 10 -11.00 -4.19 -1.10
C ALA A 10 -10.15 -3.93 -2.35
N THR A 11 -8.89 -3.57 -2.16
CA THR A 11 -7.95 -3.26 -3.25
C THR A 11 -7.57 -4.50 -4.07
N GLY A 12 -7.20 -5.59 -3.39
CA GLY A 12 -6.77 -6.82 -4.06
C GLY A 12 -7.94 -7.49 -4.81
N GLY A 13 -9.14 -7.50 -4.24
CA GLY A 13 -10.33 -8.01 -4.90
C GLY A 13 -10.71 -7.18 -6.13
N TYR A 14 -10.65 -5.83 -6.04
CA TYR A 14 -10.85 -4.95 -7.18
C TYR A 14 -9.87 -5.25 -8.32
N LEU A 15 -8.57 -5.32 -8.00
CA LEU A 15 -7.52 -5.66 -8.97
C LEU A 15 -7.77 -7.04 -9.60
N GLY A 16 -8.08 -8.04 -8.77
CA GLY A 16 -8.35 -9.41 -9.22
C GLY A 16 -9.54 -9.49 -10.15
N PHE A 17 -10.63 -8.83 -9.78
CA PHE A 17 -11.82 -8.75 -10.62
C PHE A 17 -11.51 -8.16 -12.01
N LYS A 18 -10.80 -7.02 -12.05
CA LYS A 18 -10.43 -6.37 -13.33
C LYS A 18 -9.58 -7.29 -14.21
N LEU A 19 -8.61 -7.99 -13.62
CA LEU A 19 -7.75 -8.92 -14.35
C LEU A 19 -8.51 -10.17 -14.84
N ILE A 20 -9.41 -10.74 -14.02
CA ILE A 20 -10.25 -11.89 -14.40
C ILE A 20 -11.14 -11.51 -15.58
N ASN A 21 -11.81 -10.36 -15.53
CA ASN A 21 -12.68 -9.89 -16.61
C ASN A 21 -11.92 -9.58 -17.91
N ALA A 22 -10.63 -9.29 -17.82
CA ALA A 22 -9.75 -9.14 -18.99
C ALA A 22 -9.23 -10.48 -19.55
N GLY A 23 -9.63 -11.63 -18.96
CA GLY A 23 -9.32 -12.97 -19.42
C GLY A 23 -7.97 -13.51 -18.90
N PHE A 24 -7.42 -12.98 -17.80
CA PHE A 24 -6.21 -13.53 -17.19
C PHE A 24 -6.50 -14.67 -16.22
N ASP A 25 -5.55 -15.60 -16.09
CA ASP A 25 -5.58 -16.69 -15.08
C ASP A 25 -5.16 -16.11 -13.71
N VAL A 26 -6.17 -15.79 -12.89
CA VAL A 26 -5.97 -15.12 -11.60
C VAL A 26 -6.51 -15.99 -10.47
N SER A 27 -5.68 -16.17 -9.44
CA SER A 27 -6.08 -16.79 -8.18
C SER A 27 -6.07 -15.74 -7.06
N LEU A 28 -7.07 -15.80 -6.19
CA LEU A 28 -7.22 -14.87 -5.07
C LEU A 28 -6.99 -15.59 -3.74
N VAL A 29 -6.16 -15.01 -2.87
CA VAL A 29 -5.99 -15.48 -1.50
C VAL A 29 -6.79 -14.58 -0.57
N ALA A 30 -7.73 -15.18 0.15
CA ALA A 30 -8.57 -14.51 1.14
C ALA A 30 -8.92 -15.48 2.27
N ARG A 31 -9.52 -14.96 3.34
CA ARG A 31 -9.92 -15.77 4.51
C ARG A 31 -11.31 -15.41 5.04
N GLY A 32 -11.83 -16.25 5.91
CA GLY A 32 -13.06 -15.98 6.67
C GLY A 32 -14.31 -15.80 5.80
N ALA A 33 -15.20 -14.90 6.24
CA ALA A 33 -16.50 -14.68 5.58
C ALA A 33 -16.37 -14.19 4.12
N HIS A 34 -15.33 -13.38 3.83
CA HIS A 34 -15.11 -12.85 2.47
C HIS A 34 -14.74 -13.98 1.49
N LEU A 35 -13.85 -14.89 1.88
CA LEU A 35 -13.52 -16.07 1.07
C LEU A 35 -14.75 -16.96 0.87
N LYS A 36 -15.50 -17.24 1.95
CA LYS A 36 -16.70 -18.07 1.87
C LYS A 36 -17.74 -17.48 0.90
N ALA A 37 -17.93 -16.17 0.92
CA ALA A 37 -18.83 -15.48 0.01
C ALA A 37 -18.34 -15.59 -1.45
N MET A 38 -17.05 -15.32 -1.71
CA MET A 38 -16.46 -15.44 -3.06
C MET A 38 -16.58 -16.85 -3.63
N LYS A 39 -16.42 -17.91 -2.80
CA LYS A 39 -16.61 -19.31 -3.26
C LYS A 39 -18.05 -19.64 -3.60
N ASN A 40 -19.01 -19.12 -2.83
CA ASN A 40 -20.42 -19.50 -2.96
C ASN A 40 -21.21 -18.61 -3.92
N LYS A 41 -20.91 -17.31 -3.95
CA LYS A 41 -21.69 -16.31 -4.69
C LYS A 41 -20.87 -15.55 -5.73
N GLY A 42 -19.55 -15.78 -5.80
CA GLY A 42 -18.64 -15.01 -6.62
C GLY A 42 -18.16 -13.72 -5.94
N LEU A 43 -17.35 -12.97 -6.66
CA LEU A 43 -16.86 -11.64 -6.29
C LEU A 43 -17.61 -10.60 -7.10
N SER A 44 -18.28 -9.67 -6.41
CA SER A 44 -18.98 -8.55 -7.03
C SER A 44 -18.23 -7.23 -6.83
N ILE A 45 -18.23 -6.40 -7.87
CA ILE A 45 -17.75 -5.01 -7.83
C ILE A 45 -18.89 -4.06 -8.17
N ILE A 46 -19.14 -3.08 -7.31
CA ILE A 46 -20.03 -1.96 -7.60
C ILE A 46 -19.18 -0.79 -8.09
N GLU A 47 -19.35 -0.41 -9.34
CA GLU A 47 -18.66 0.70 -10.01
C GLU A 47 -19.67 1.54 -10.78
N ASN A 48 -19.69 2.86 -10.56
CA ASN A 48 -20.65 3.79 -11.19
C ASN A 48 -22.12 3.35 -11.00
N ASN A 49 -22.49 2.90 -9.81
CA ASN A 49 -23.81 2.39 -9.44
C ASN A 49 -24.27 1.15 -10.25
N LYS A 50 -23.35 0.45 -10.89
CA LYS A 50 -23.60 -0.83 -11.57
C LYS A 50 -22.83 -1.93 -10.86
N GLU A 51 -23.46 -3.08 -10.74
CA GLU A 51 -22.83 -4.28 -10.17
C GLU A 51 -22.38 -5.24 -11.28
N PHE A 52 -21.15 -5.73 -11.13
CA PHE A 52 -20.53 -6.71 -11.99
C PHE A 52 -20.01 -7.86 -11.14
N SER A 53 -20.11 -9.09 -11.60
CA SER A 53 -19.70 -10.27 -10.83
C SER A 53 -18.81 -11.20 -11.66
N CYS A 54 -17.95 -11.93 -10.96
CA CYS A 54 -17.16 -13.03 -11.50
C CYS A 54 -17.02 -14.15 -10.47
N PHE A 55 -16.62 -15.35 -10.93
CA PHE A 55 -16.30 -16.48 -10.05
C PHE A 55 -14.78 -16.71 -10.06
N PRO A 56 -14.05 -16.14 -9.08
CA PRO A 56 -12.61 -16.29 -9.04
C PRO A 56 -12.18 -17.67 -8.53
N LYS A 57 -11.04 -18.17 -9.01
CA LYS A 57 -10.31 -19.22 -8.31
C LYS A 57 -9.79 -18.61 -7.01
N CYS A 58 -10.23 -19.10 -5.86
CA CYS A 58 -9.83 -18.55 -4.57
C CYS A 58 -9.58 -19.61 -3.50
N SER A 59 -8.57 -19.38 -2.67
CA SER A 59 -8.18 -20.26 -1.56
C SER A 59 -7.73 -19.43 -0.34
N GLU A 60 -7.73 -20.05 0.82
CA GLU A 60 -7.04 -19.54 2.01
C GLU A 60 -5.58 -19.97 2.01
N SER A 61 -5.30 -21.18 1.54
CA SER A 61 -3.94 -21.74 1.45
C SER A 61 -3.29 -21.40 0.11
N MET A 62 -2.09 -20.83 0.17
CA MET A 62 -1.31 -20.47 -1.02
C MET A 62 -0.70 -21.70 -1.70
N SER A 63 -0.37 -22.75 -0.93
CA SER A 63 0.18 -24.01 -1.45
C SER A 63 -0.76 -24.71 -2.45
N ASP A 64 -2.09 -24.52 -2.29
CA ASP A 64 -3.09 -25.13 -3.18
C ASP A 64 -3.14 -24.48 -4.57
N LEU A 65 -2.56 -23.31 -4.72
CA LEU A 65 -2.67 -22.52 -5.95
C LEU A 65 -1.55 -22.83 -6.96
N GLY A 66 -0.46 -23.47 -6.51
CA GLY A 66 0.67 -23.84 -7.34
C GLY A 66 1.56 -22.65 -7.70
N LYS A 67 2.44 -22.83 -8.69
CA LYS A 67 3.45 -21.85 -9.06
C LYS A 67 2.88 -20.70 -9.90
N MET A 68 3.34 -19.46 -9.62
CA MET A 68 2.84 -18.22 -10.23
C MET A 68 3.92 -17.48 -11.02
N ASP A 69 3.51 -16.72 -12.04
CA ASP A 69 4.40 -15.81 -12.76
C ASP A 69 4.48 -14.46 -12.01
N TYR A 70 3.35 -13.98 -11.49
CA TYR A 70 3.24 -12.73 -10.76
C TYR A 70 2.45 -12.94 -9.47
N ILE A 71 2.93 -12.36 -8.38
CA ILE A 71 2.26 -12.39 -7.08
C ILE A 71 2.10 -10.95 -6.58
N PHE A 72 0.86 -10.47 -6.53
CA PHE A 72 0.55 -9.19 -5.88
C PHE A 72 0.35 -9.41 -4.39
N ILE A 73 1.06 -8.64 -3.57
CA ILE A 73 0.84 -8.55 -2.14
C ILE A 73 0.05 -7.27 -1.87
N THR A 74 -1.22 -7.41 -1.54
CA THR A 74 -2.17 -6.33 -1.26
C THR A 74 -2.65 -6.35 0.20
N LEU A 75 -1.89 -7.05 1.03
CA LEU A 75 -2.08 -7.10 2.48
C LEU A 75 -1.57 -5.81 3.15
N LYS A 76 -1.97 -5.60 4.39
CA LYS A 76 -1.34 -4.63 5.27
C LYS A 76 0.11 -5.04 5.56
N ALA A 77 1.04 -4.07 5.57
CA ALA A 77 2.48 -4.34 5.69
C ALA A 77 2.84 -5.22 6.90
N TYR A 78 2.22 -4.97 8.05
CA TYR A 78 2.45 -5.73 9.30
C TYR A 78 2.07 -7.22 9.19
N SER A 79 1.18 -7.59 8.28
CA SER A 79 0.74 -8.99 8.12
C SER A 79 1.70 -9.82 7.26
N ILE A 80 2.59 -9.20 6.49
CA ILE A 80 3.39 -9.88 5.47
C ILE A 80 4.49 -10.77 6.07
N PRO A 81 5.25 -10.33 7.10
CA PRO A 81 6.34 -11.14 7.66
C PRO A 81 5.91 -12.55 8.09
N GLY A 82 4.70 -12.69 8.63
CA GLY A 82 4.15 -13.99 9.04
C GLY A 82 3.75 -14.92 7.88
N LEU A 83 3.70 -14.41 6.65
CA LEU A 83 3.21 -15.15 5.48
C LEU A 83 4.28 -15.42 4.41
N VAL A 84 5.50 -14.91 4.59
CA VAL A 84 6.54 -15.00 3.54
C VAL A 84 6.88 -16.44 3.15
N ASN A 85 6.90 -17.35 4.10
CA ASN A 85 7.19 -18.78 3.84
C ASN A 85 6.08 -19.40 2.98
N GLU A 86 4.83 -19.09 3.26
CA GLU A 86 3.70 -19.57 2.46
C GLU A 86 3.68 -18.91 1.07
N ILE A 87 3.95 -17.61 0.97
CA ILE A 87 4.11 -16.91 -0.32
C ILE A 87 5.20 -17.57 -1.17
N SER A 88 6.32 -17.94 -0.57
CA SER A 88 7.45 -18.55 -1.27
C SER A 88 7.12 -19.92 -1.90
N THR A 89 6.12 -20.62 -1.38
CA THR A 89 5.66 -21.89 -1.99
C THR A 89 5.15 -21.71 -3.42
N MET A 90 4.74 -20.50 -3.79
CA MET A 90 4.26 -20.17 -5.14
C MET A 90 5.35 -19.70 -6.11
N PHE A 91 6.62 -19.62 -5.68
CA PHE A 91 7.71 -19.12 -6.53
C PHE A 91 8.14 -20.13 -7.59
N LYS A 92 8.32 -19.63 -8.80
CA LYS A 92 9.19 -20.17 -9.85
C LYS A 92 10.53 -19.43 -9.80
N GLU A 93 11.46 -19.82 -10.64
CA GLU A 93 12.73 -19.11 -10.82
C GLU A 93 12.51 -17.61 -11.08
N ASN A 94 11.63 -17.28 -12.02
CA ASN A 94 11.38 -15.92 -12.50
C ASN A 94 10.06 -15.31 -11.96
N THR A 95 9.51 -15.78 -10.85
CA THR A 95 8.33 -15.17 -10.25
C THR A 95 8.64 -13.74 -9.82
N ALA A 96 7.83 -12.78 -10.30
CA ALA A 96 7.86 -11.41 -9.82
C ALA A 96 6.85 -11.20 -8.68
N VAL A 97 7.29 -10.50 -7.63
CA VAL A 97 6.45 -10.15 -6.48
C VAL A 97 6.17 -8.66 -6.49
N ILE A 98 4.90 -8.29 -6.53
CA ILE A 98 4.45 -6.90 -6.61
C ILE A 98 3.99 -6.45 -5.23
N THR A 99 4.72 -5.50 -4.63
CA THR A 99 4.38 -4.91 -3.33
C THR A 99 3.38 -3.77 -3.53
N ALA A 100 2.09 -4.08 -3.35
CA ALA A 100 0.97 -3.18 -3.65
C ALA A 100 0.23 -2.76 -2.36
N TYR A 101 0.94 -2.12 -1.43
CA TYR A 101 0.45 -1.62 -0.15
C TYR A 101 0.98 -0.21 0.16
N ASN A 102 0.48 0.40 1.23
CA ASN A 102 0.84 1.77 1.61
C ASN A 102 2.14 1.81 2.42
N GLY A 103 2.80 2.98 2.40
CA GLY A 103 3.96 3.27 3.22
C GLY A 103 5.29 2.93 2.55
N ILE A 104 6.35 2.96 3.36
CA ILE A 104 7.69 2.58 2.91
C ILE A 104 7.75 1.05 2.79
N PRO A 105 8.15 0.52 1.63
CA PRO A 105 8.31 -0.92 1.47
C PRO A 105 9.65 -1.40 2.05
N TRP A 106 9.72 -2.67 2.49
CA TRP A 106 10.92 -3.26 3.08
C TRP A 106 12.17 -3.21 2.17
N TRP A 107 11.99 -3.22 0.86
CA TRP A 107 13.05 -3.15 -0.16
C TRP A 107 13.48 -1.72 -0.51
N TYR A 108 12.98 -0.70 0.20
CA TYR A 108 13.13 0.70 -0.17
C TYR A 108 14.58 1.11 -0.48
N PHE A 109 15.55 0.65 0.31
CA PHE A 109 16.97 0.96 0.13
C PHE A 109 17.72 -0.04 -0.77
N TYR A 110 17.01 -1.02 -1.37
CA TYR A 110 17.64 -1.95 -2.29
C TYR A 110 18.13 -1.24 -3.56
N ASN A 111 19.40 -1.50 -3.90
CA ASN A 111 20.04 -1.02 -5.13
C ASN A 111 19.99 0.51 -5.32
N ILE A 112 20.01 1.29 -4.22
CA ILE A 112 20.26 2.72 -4.27
C ILE A 112 21.79 2.97 -4.24
N GLU A 113 22.21 4.14 -4.69
CA GLU A 113 23.59 4.56 -4.55
C GLU A 113 23.86 5.15 -3.15
N GLY A 114 25.14 5.16 -2.73
CA GLY A 114 25.59 5.78 -1.49
C GLY A 114 25.62 4.86 -0.26
N SER A 115 25.83 5.48 0.91
CA SER A 115 26.09 4.79 2.19
C SER A 115 24.93 3.97 2.72
N PHE A 116 23.71 4.24 2.28
CA PHE A 116 22.50 3.53 2.72
C PHE A 116 22.09 2.39 1.80
N LYS A 117 22.94 2.04 0.82
CA LYS A 117 22.67 0.93 -0.09
C LYS A 117 22.38 -0.35 0.68
N ASN A 118 21.22 -0.96 0.37
CA ASN A 118 20.74 -2.20 1.00
C ASN A 118 20.50 -2.10 2.52
N TYR A 119 20.30 -0.89 3.06
CA TYR A 119 19.83 -0.74 4.44
C TYR A 119 18.47 -1.43 4.60
N ARG A 120 18.31 -2.15 5.71
CA ARG A 120 17.11 -2.95 6.02
C ARG A 120 16.31 -2.25 7.10
N ILE A 121 15.12 -1.79 6.76
CA ILE A 121 14.22 -1.06 7.66
C ILE A 121 13.63 -2.06 8.65
N LYS A 122 14.02 -1.96 9.92
CA LYS A 122 13.74 -2.98 10.94
C LYS A 122 12.29 -3.06 11.33
N CYS A 123 11.60 -1.91 11.43
CA CYS A 123 10.18 -1.87 11.82
C CYS A 123 9.26 -2.53 10.79
N ILE A 124 9.66 -2.59 9.51
CA ILE A 124 8.84 -3.18 8.43
C ILE A 124 9.22 -4.64 8.16
N ASP A 125 10.49 -4.97 8.30
CA ASP A 125 11.01 -6.31 8.03
C ASP A 125 11.79 -6.85 9.24
N PRO A 126 11.10 -7.16 10.33
CA PRO A 126 11.74 -7.72 11.52
C PRO A 126 12.49 -9.01 11.16
N ASN A 127 13.74 -9.10 11.65
CA ASN A 127 14.66 -10.20 11.35
C ASN A 127 15.01 -10.39 9.87
N ASN A 128 14.70 -9.41 9.01
CA ASN A 128 14.94 -9.44 7.56
C ASN A 128 14.30 -10.63 6.85
N ILE A 129 13.15 -11.10 7.33
CA ILE A 129 12.51 -12.31 6.82
C ILE A 129 11.99 -12.14 5.40
N GLN A 130 11.43 -10.95 5.07
CA GLN A 130 11.00 -10.64 3.71
C GLN A 130 12.20 -10.52 2.78
N TRP A 131 13.25 -9.83 3.22
CA TRP A 131 14.48 -9.66 2.46
C TRP A 131 15.15 -10.99 2.10
N ASN A 132 15.21 -11.91 3.06
CA ASN A 132 15.90 -13.19 2.87
C ASN A 132 15.06 -14.23 2.14
N THR A 133 13.72 -14.17 2.23
CA THR A 133 12.83 -15.20 1.66
C THR A 133 12.23 -14.79 0.31
N ILE A 134 11.71 -13.55 0.20
CA ILE A 134 11.16 -13.05 -1.06
C ILE A 134 12.30 -12.63 -1.98
N THR A 135 13.30 -12.00 -1.45
CA THR A 135 14.45 -11.34 -2.06
C THR A 135 14.09 -10.12 -2.93
N PRO A 136 14.86 -9.02 -2.83
CA PRO A 136 14.51 -7.78 -3.52
C PRO A 136 14.63 -7.87 -5.05
N GLU A 137 15.35 -8.85 -5.59
CA GLU A 137 15.49 -9.10 -7.03
C GLU A 137 14.15 -9.49 -7.68
N ARG A 138 13.23 -10.08 -6.91
CA ARG A 138 11.89 -10.46 -7.39
C ARG A 138 10.92 -9.29 -7.42
N ILE A 139 11.26 -8.18 -6.78
CA ILE A 139 10.30 -7.11 -6.54
C ILE A 139 10.02 -6.27 -7.78
N ILE A 140 8.73 -6.01 -7.99
CA ILE A 140 8.21 -4.85 -8.70
C ILE A 140 7.45 -4.02 -7.66
N GLY A 141 7.89 -2.80 -7.42
CA GLY A 141 7.18 -1.88 -6.54
C GLY A 141 5.88 -1.39 -7.18
N CYS A 142 4.86 -1.13 -6.37
CA CYS A 142 3.58 -0.63 -6.84
C CYS A 142 2.99 0.40 -5.87
N VAL A 143 2.69 1.60 -6.37
CA VAL A 143 1.91 2.61 -5.64
C VAL A 143 0.46 2.53 -6.09
N VAL A 144 -0.44 2.28 -5.13
CA VAL A 144 -1.86 2.01 -5.36
C VAL A 144 -2.69 3.26 -5.05
N TYR A 145 -3.55 3.66 -5.97
CA TYR A 145 -4.40 4.85 -5.82
C TYR A 145 -5.90 4.58 -5.70
N PRO A 146 -6.47 3.46 -6.20
CA PRO A 146 -7.90 3.24 -6.08
C PRO A 146 -8.38 3.31 -4.63
N ALA A 147 -9.48 4.04 -4.44
CA ALA A 147 -10.26 4.02 -3.22
C ALA A 147 -11.36 2.97 -3.39
N THR A 148 -11.30 1.93 -2.56
CA THR A 148 -12.20 0.78 -2.61
C THR A 148 -12.59 0.37 -1.20
N GLU A 149 -13.79 -0.18 -1.03
CA GLU A 149 -14.31 -0.64 0.25
C GLU A 149 -15.04 -1.97 0.10
N ILE A 150 -14.85 -2.88 1.06
CA ILE A 150 -15.71 -4.06 1.21
C ILE A 150 -16.97 -3.59 1.95
N ILE A 151 -18.11 -3.57 1.26
CA ILE A 151 -19.39 -3.19 1.85
C ILE A 151 -20.09 -4.38 2.52
N GLU A 152 -19.87 -5.59 1.97
CA GLU A 152 -20.26 -6.86 2.56
C GLU A 152 -19.34 -7.98 2.05
N PRO A 153 -19.30 -9.16 2.70
CA PRO A 153 -18.49 -10.28 2.24
C PRO A 153 -18.79 -10.63 0.79
N GLY A 154 -17.74 -10.60 -0.07
CA GLY A 154 -17.85 -10.87 -1.51
C GLY A 154 -18.22 -9.66 -2.37
N VAL A 155 -18.55 -8.49 -1.78
CA VAL A 155 -18.94 -7.29 -2.53
C VAL A 155 -18.03 -6.12 -2.21
N ILE A 156 -17.41 -5.58 -3.24
CA ILE A 156 -16.49 -4.43 -3.16
C ILE A 156 -17.10 -3.25 -3.89
N LYS A 157 -17.12 -2.09 -3.25
CA LYS A 157 -17.47 -0.82 -3.87
C LYS A 157 -16.19 -0.11 -4.32
N HIS A 158 -16.12 0.21 -5.61
CA HIS A 158 -15.12 1.11 -6.16
C HIS A 158 -15.62 2.55 -5.99
N ILE A 159 -14.86 3.39 -5.31
CA ILE A 159 -15.22 4.77 -5.01
C ILE A 159 -14.62 5.68 -6.08
N GLU A 160 -13.30 5.62 -6.24
CA GLU A 160 -12.59 6.44 -7.23
C GLU A 160 -11.19 5.89 -7.55
N GLY A 161 -10.61 6.39 -8.64
CA GLY A 161 -9.24 6.07 -9.04
C GLY A 161 -9.10 4.68 -9.64
N ASN A 162 -8.14 4.50 -10.54
CA ASN A 162 -7.85 3.19 -11.14
C ASN A 162 -6.36 3.04 -11.47
N ARG A 163 -5.46 3.83 -10.78
CA ARG A 163 -4.04 3.84 -11.08
C ARG A 163 -3.24 2.95 -10.13
N PHE A 164 -2.43 2.06 -10.71
CA PHE A 164 -1.39 1.28 -10.05
C PHE A 164 -0.07 1.61 -10.71
N SER A 165 0.71 2.49 -10.11
CA SER A 165 2.01 2.90 -10.66
C SER A 165 3.06 1.87 -10.34
N LEU A 166 3.73 1.34 -11.35
CA LEU A 166 4.74 0.29 -11.24
C LEU A 166 6.17 0.86 -11.34
N GLY A 167 7.13 0.17 -10.75
CA GLY A 167 8.56 0.48 -10.92
C GLY A 167 9.45 -0.64 -10.39
N GLU A 168 10.52 -0.91 -11.11
CA GLU A 168 11.61 -1.77 -10.59
C GLU A 168 12.39 -1.00 -9.52
N PRO A 169 12.87 -1.64 -8.44
CA PRO A 169 13.69 -0.96 -7.43
C PRO A 169 14.93 -0.26 -7.99
N GLY A 170 15.52 -0.82 -9.03
CA GLY A 170 16.68 -0.22 -9.74
C GLY A 170 16.32 0.79 -10.83
N GLY A 171 15.04 1.07 -11.07
CA GLY A 171 14.59 2.04 -12.08
C GLY A 171 14.65 1.55 -13.53
N ILE A 172 15.14 0.36 -13.81
CA ILE A 172 15.25 -0.22 -15.15
C ILE A 172 13.92 -0.81 -15.57
N GLN A 173 13.50 -0.58 -16.81
CA GLN A 173 12.30 -1.19 -17.37
C GLN A 173 12.64 -2.56 -17.97
N THR A 174 12.37 -3.60 -17.19
CA THR A 174 12.56 -4.99 -17.62
C THR A 174 11.37 -5.52 -18.42
N GLU A 175 11.54 -6.62 -19.14
CA GLU A 175 10.45 -7.25 -19.87
C GLU A 175 9.30 -7.68 -18.95
N ARG A 176 9.59 -8.14 -17.73
CA ARG A 176 8.55 -8.55 -16.76
C ARG A 176 7.64 -7.41 -16.36
N ILE A 177 8.18 -6.19 -16.10
CA ILE A 177 7.34 -5.03 -15.74
C ILE A 177 6.56 -4.51 -16.94
N LEU A 178 7.13 -4.53 -18.15
CA LEU A 178 6.43 -4.16 -19.39
C LEU A 178 5.26 -5.10 -19.68
N THR A 179 5.47 -6.40 -19.51
CA THR A 179 4.42 -7.43 -19.68
C THR A 179 3.30 -7.25 -18.67
N LEU A 180 3.65 -7.02 -17.39
CA LEU A 180 2.67 -6.74 -16.34
C LEU A 180 1.90 -5.45 -16.61
N GLY A 181 2.58 -4.38 -17.01
CA GLY A 181 1.96 -3.10 -17.34
C GLY A 181 0.93 -3.24 -18.48
N LYS A 182 1.27 -3.96 -19.55
CA LYS A 182 0.34 -4.27 -20.65
C LYS A 182 -0.89 -5.05 -20.17
N ALA A 183 -0.70 -6.02 -19.27
CA ALA A 183 -1.80 -6.80 -18.70
C ALA A 183 -2.76 -5.93 -17.87
N LEU A 184 -2.23 -5.04 -17.02
CA LEU A 184 -3.04 -4.11 -16.24
C LEU A 184 -3.80 -3.12 -17.13
N VAL A 185 -3.15 -2.58 -18.16
CA VAL A 185 -3.81 -1.68 -19.13
C VAL A 185 -4.94 -2.41 -19.88
N LYS A 186 -4.72 -3.66 -20.31
CA LYS A 186 -5.78 -4.50 -20.91
C LYS A 186 -6.95 -4.72 -19.96
N ALA A 187 -6.69 -4.77 -18.64
CA ALA A 187 -7.71 -4.87 -17.60
C ALA A 187 -8.41 -3.53 -17.26
N GLY A 188 -8.14 -2.46 -18.00
CA GLY A 188 -8.72 -1.13 -17.78
C GLY A 188 -8.07 -0.36 -16.62
N ILE A 189 -6.89 -0.77 -16.16
CA ILE A 189 -6.15 -0.15 -15.07
C ILE A 189 -5.07 0.78 -15.63
N LYS A 190 -4.97 1.99 -15.11
CA LYS A 190 -3.85 2.88 -15.42
C LYS A 190 -2.60 2.36 -14.73
N ALA A 191 -1.63 1.85 -15.48
CA ALA A 191 -0.41 1.25 -14.95
C ALA A 191 0.86 1.94 -15.50
N PRO A 192 1.12 3.23 -15.16
CA PRO A 192 2.34 3.89 -15.59
C PRO A 192 3.57 3.21 -14.96
N ILE A 193 4.60 3.01 -15.79
CA ILE A 193 5.89 2.48 -15.32
C ILE A 193 6.81 3.66 -15.03
N ARG A 194 7.37 3.70 -13.81
CA ARG A 194 8.21 4.77 -13.29
C ARG A 194 9.67 4.33 -13.20
N SER A 195 10.57 5.13 -13.75
CA SER A 195 12.00 4.93 -13.54
C SER A 195 12.44 5.28 -12.11
N ASN A 196 11.73 6.21 -11.46
CA ASN A 196 11.91 6.54 -10.04
C ASN A 196 10.60 6.38 -9.27
N LEU A 197 10.28 5.14 -8.87
CA LEU A 197 9.07 4.87 -8.10
C LEU A 197 9.12 5.47 -6.70
N ARG A 198 10.32 5.70 -6.14
CA ARG A 198 10.50 6.27 -4.80
C ARG A 198 9.91 7.68 -4.70
N GLU A 199 10.03 8.49 -5.76
CA GLU A 199 9.35 9.80 -5.80
C GLU A 199 7.84 9.66 -5.64
N GLU A 200 7.23 8.67 -6.28
CA GLU A 200 5.79 8.45 -6.22
C GLU A 200 5.35 7.87 -4.87
N ILE A 201 6.18 6.98 -4.28
CA ILE A 201 5.99 6.50 -2.90
C ILE A 201 5.92 7.70 -1.94
N TRP A 202 6.92 8.59 -1.95
CA TRP A 202 6.95 9.74 -1.08
C TRP A 202 5.84 10.76 -1.36
N THR A 203 5.50 10.99 -2.63
CA THR A 203 4.39 11.88 -3.01
C THR A 203 3.06 11.45 -2.39
N LYS A 204 2.81 10.14 -2.32
CA LYS A 204 1.63 9.61 -1.63
C LYS A 204 1.81 9.60 -0.12
N LEU A 205 2.95 9.12 0.34
CA LEU A 205 3.24 8.87 1.74
C LEU A 205 3.20 10.15 2.59
N ILE A 206 3.73 11.27 2.09
CA ILE A 206 3.79 12.53 2.85
C ILE A 206 2.42 12.98 3.34
N GLY A 207 1.37 12.77 2.55
CA GLY A 207 -0.01 13.02 2.98
C GLY A 207 -0.53 11.98 3.96
N ASN A 208 -0.24 10.70 3.71
CA ASN A 208 -0.69 9.62 4.60
C ASN A 208 -0.02 9.69 5.97
N LEU A 209 1.28 10.01 6.01
CA LEU A 209 2.05 10.21 7.24
C LEU A 209 1.39 11.22 8.19
N ALA A 210 0.91 12.34 7.64
CA ALA A 210 0.31 13.39 8.46
C ALA A 210 -1.18 13.12 8.73
N PHE A 211 -1.99 12.93 7.69
CA PHE A 211 -3.44 12.90 7.84
C PHE A 211 -3.99 11.60 8.41
N ASN A 212 -3.37 10.44 8.12
CA ASN A 212 -3.92 9.17 8.61
C ASN A 212 -3.90 9.09 10.15
N PRO A 213 -2.77 9.29 10.84
CA PRO A 213 -2.75 9.26 12.29
C PRO A 213 -3.52 10.43 12.91
N LEU A 214 -3.48 11.64 12.33
CA LEU A 214 -4.26 12.76 12.81
C LEU A 214 -5.76 12.50 12.77
N SER A 215 -6.24 11.79 11.74
CA SER A 215 -7.65 11.39 11.65
C SER A 215 -8.06 10.44 12.77
N VAL A 216 -7.18 9.52 13.18
CA VAL A 216 -7.42 8.62 14.32
C VAL A 216 -7.43 9.41 15.63
N ILE A 217 -6.46 10.30 15.84
CA ILE A 217 -6.36 11.12 17.06
C ILE A 217 -7.62 11.97 17.25
N SER A 218 -8.07 12.64 16.20
CA SER A 218 -9.16 13.62 16.24
C SER A 218 -10.56 13.06 15.95
N GLY A 219 -10.66 11.94 15.20
CA GLY A 219 -11.91 11.43 14.65
C GLY A 219 -12.45 12.24 13.47
N LYS A 220 -11.65 13.17 12.89
CA LYS A 220 -12.07 14.09 11.84
C LYS A 220 -11.80 13.56 10.43
N THR A 221 -12.55 14.11 9.47
CA THR A 221 -12.39 13.86 8.03
C THR A 221 -11.28 14.71 7.41
N LEU A 222 -10.85 14.37 6.20
CA LEU A 222 -9.74 15.02 5.50
C LEU A 222 -9.93 16.53 5.29
N ASP A 223 -11.14 16.95 4.93
CA ASP A 223 -11.48 18.36 4.75
C ASP A 223 -11.26 19.17 6.02
N ILE A 224 -11.71 18.65 7.15
CA ILE A 224 -11.52 19.28 8.48
C ILE A 224 -10.04 19.33 8.84
N LEU A 225 -9.31 18.23 8.71
CA LEU A 225 -7.88 18.14 9.01
C LEU A 225 -7.03 19.08 8.14
N ALA A 226 -7.44 19.31 6.91
CA ALA A 226 -6.72 20.17 5.99
C ALA A 226 -7.10 21.65 6.09
N SER A 227 -8.25 22.01 6.68
CA SER A 227 -8.77 23.38 6.73
C SER A 227 -8.74 24.01 8.12
N GLU A 228 -8.99 23.26 9.20
CA GLU A 228 -8.90 23.82 10.56
C GLU A 228 -7.45 24.11 10.94
N HIS A 229 -7.19 25.32 11.42
CA HIS A 229 -5.85 25.86 11.66
C HIS A 229 -4.97 24.94 12.52
N GLU A 230 -5.50 24.40 13.60
CA GLU A 230 -4.76 23.52 14.51
C GLU A 230 -4.25 22.26 13.80
N TYR A 231 -5.14 21.51 13.14
CA TYR A 231 -4.75 20.27 12.46
C TYR A 231 -3.89 20.52 11.22
N ARG A 232 -4.22 21.57 10.46
CA ARG A 232 -3.43 22.00 9.30
C ARG A 232 -1.99 22.30 9.69
N THR A 233 -1.76 23.00 10.80
CA THR A 233 -0.42 23.33 11.31
C THR A 233 0.35 22.06 11.66
N ILE A 234 -0.25 21.14 12.42
CA ILE A 234 0.40 19.88 12.79
C ILE A 234 0.72 19.04 11.53
N ALA A 235 -0.21 18.99 10.58
CA ALA A 235 0.02 18.27 9.32
C ALA A 235 1.14 18.91 8.49
N TYR A 236 1.19 20.22 8.41
CA TYR A 236 2.24 20.96 7.73
C TYR A 236 3.61 20.70 8.35
N ASP A 237 3.73 20.81 9.67
CA ASP A 237 4.99 20.59 10.38
C ASP A 237 5.50 19.14 10.20
N ALA A 238 4.63 18.14 10.33
CA ALA A 238 4.99 16.75 10.07
C ALA A 238 5.44 16.52 8.61
N MET A 239 4.78 17.16 7.65
CA MET A 239 5.19 17.10 6.26
C MET A 239 6.53 17.82 6.01
N GLN A 240 6.82 18.90 6.72
CA GLN A 240 8.11 19.59 6.64
C GLN A 240 9.24 18.71 7.17
N GLU A 241 9.05 18.05 8.32
CA GLU A 241 10.02 17.09 8.84
C GLU A 241 10.30 15.95 7.85
N ALA A 242 9.26 15.38 7.27
CA ALA A 242 9.39 14.37 6.22
C ALA A 242 10.10 14.93 4.97
N ASN A 243 9.86 16.18 4.59
CA ASN A 243 10.50 16.82 3.45
C ASN A 243 12.00 17.02 3.64
N LEU A 244 12.48 17.24 4.87
CA LEU A 244 13.90 17.25 5.17
C LEU A 244 14.53 15.87 4.87
N ILE A 245 13.87 14.80 5.30
CA ILE A 245 14.30 13.42 5.01
C ILE A 245 14.32 13.17 3.49
N ILE A 246 13.26 13.52 2.79
CA ILE A 246 13.10 13.36 1.34
C ILE A 246 14.23 14.06 0.59
N ASN A 247 14.54 15.31 0.96
CA ASN A 247 15.61 16.09 0.33
C ASN A 247 17.00 15.47 0.60
N GLN A 248 17.26 14.98 1.81
CA GLN A 248 18.51 14.33 2.16
C GLN A 248 18.71 12.99 1.42
N LEU A 249 17.60 12.32 1.05
CA LEU A 249 17.60 11.14 0.18
C LEU A 249 17.72 11.48 -1.31
N GLY A 250 17.88 12.76 -1.68
CA GLY A 250 18.03 13.20 -3.06
C GLY A 250 16.73 13.14 -3.88
N ILE A 251 15.58 13.02 -3.24
CA ILE A 251 14.28 12.95 -3.90
C ILE A 251 13.67 14.34 -3.97
N LYS A 252 13.01 14.64 -5.09
CA LYS A 252 12.28 15.90 -5.28
C LYS A 252 10.79 15.63 -5.43
N LEU A 253 9.98 16.15 -4.52
CA LEU A 253 8.53 16.12 -4.65
C LEU A 253 8.10 17.03 -5.81
N LYS A 254 7.13 16.55 -6.59
CA LYS A 254 6.56 17.31 -7.73
C LYS A 254 5.52 18.36 -7.32
N ILE A 255 5.05 18.28 -6.08
CA ILE A 255 4.04 19.17 -5.51
C ILE A 255 4.55 19.73 -4.19
N SER A 256 4.18 20.97 -3.88
CA SER A 256 4.49 21.57 -2.58
C SER A 256 3.64 20.97 -1.46
N ILE A 257 4.06 21.18 -0.22
CA ILE A 257 3.29 20.77 0.97
C ILE A 257 1.92 21.45 0.97
N ASP A 258 1.85 22.75 0.65
CA ASP A 258 0.58 23.47 0.58
C ASP A 258 -0.35 22.86 -0.48
N GLN A 259 0.16 22.59 -1.69
CA GLN A 259 -0.61 21.89 -2.72
C GLN A 259 -1.10 20.52 -2.27
N ARG A 260 -0.30 19.80 -1.45
CA ARG A 260 -0.68 18.51 -0.89
C ARG A 260 -1.83 18.64 0.10
N ILE A 261 -1.78 19.65 0.98
CA ILE A 261 -2.82 19.96 1.96
C ILE A 261 -4.10 20.43 1.27
N GLU A 262 -3.98 21.35 0.32
CA GLU A 262 -5.13 21.81 -0.48
C GLU A 262 -5.79 20.65 -1.26
N GLY A 263 -4.96 19.73 -1.79
CA GLY A 263 -5.46 18.52 -2.44
C GLY A 263 -6.27 17.65 -1.49
N ALA A 264 -5.83 17.53 -0.23
CA ALA A 264 -6.57 16.79 0.80
C ALA A 264 -7.91 17.46 1.16
N ALA A 265 -7.93 18.80 1.27
CA ALA A 265 -9.16 19.56 1.51
C ALA A 265 -10.20 19.35 0.41
N LYS A 266 -9.76 19.28 -0.86
CA LYS A 266 -10.65 19.06 -2.03
C LYS A 266 -11.27 17.67 -2.10
N VAL A 267 -10.73 16.68 -1.38
CA VAL A 267 -11.34 15.35 -1.28
C VAL A 267 -12.68 15.40 -0.54
N GLY A 268 -12.90 16.42 0.30
CA GLY A 268 -14.13 16.61 1.06
C GLY A 268 -14.20 15.74 2.32
N ALA A 269 -15.42 15.54 2.83
CA ALA A 269 -15.71 14.84 4.08
C ALA A 269 -15.44 13.33 3.96
N HIS A 270 -14.18 12.97 3.70
CA HIS A 270 -13.72 11.59 3.53
C HIS A 270 -12.90 11.13 4.76
N LYS A 271 -13.25 9.97 5.31
CA LYS A 271 -12.47 9.30 6.36
C LYS A 271 -11.24 8.64 5.74
N THR A 272 -10.07 8.85 6.35
CA THR A 272 -8.88 8.12 5.93
C THR A 272 -9.04 6.61 6.12
N SER A 273 -8.25 5.82 5.38
CA SER A 273 -8.25 4.35 5.55
C SER A 273 -7.85 3.93 6.97
N MET A 274 -6.96 4.68 7.62
CA MET A 274 -6.52 4.40 8.98
C MET A 274 -7.64 4.67 10.00
N LEU A 275 -8.42 5.74 9.84
CA LEU A 275 -9.58 6.01 10.69
C LEU A 275 -10.66 4.93 10.52
N GLN A 276 -10.92 4.50 9.28
CA GLN A 276 -11.86 3.41 9.01
C GLN A 276 -11.42 2.09 9.65
N ASP A 277 -10.12 1.78 9.63
CA ASP A 277 -9.56 0.59 10.29
C ASP A 277 -9.66 0.69 11.81
N TYR A 278 -9.36 1.88 12.38
CA TYR A 278 -9.51 2.14 13.82
C TYR A 278 -10.96 1.96 14.31
N GLU A 279 -11.94 2.52 13.61
CA GLU A 279 -13.37 2.39 13.94
C GLU A 279 -13.86 0.94 13.86
N LYS A 280 -13.20 0.10 13.03
CA LYS A 280 -13.48 -1.33 12.89
C LYS A 280 -12.66 -2.21 13.87
N GLY A 281 -11.92 -1.60 14.80
CA GLY A 281 -11.05 -2.31 15.76
C GLY A 281 -9.91 -3.10 15.12
N LYS A 282 -9.44 -2.66 13.95
CA LYS A 282 -8.33 -3.31 13.24
C LYS A 282 -7.00 -2.69 13.62
N GLU A 283 -5.94 -3.50 13.51
CA GLU A 283 -4.57 -3.02 13.61
C GLU A 283 -4.27 -1.95 12.56
N LEU A 284 -3.51 -0.92 12.95
CA LEU A 284 -3.19 0.23 12.12
C LEU A 284 -1.82 0.09 11.45
N GLU A 285 -1.67 0.65 10.25
CA GLU A 285 -0.43 0.64 9.46
C GLU A 285 0.61 1.66 9.98
N LEU A 286 0.86 1.72 11.29
CA LEU A 286 1.77 2.71 11.88
C LEU A 286 3.22 2.46 11.46
N ASP A 287 3.66 1.20 11.44
CA ASP A 287 5.04 0.87 11.10
C ASP A 287 5.44 1.36 9.70
N SER A 288 4.62 1.09 8.70
CA SER A 288 4.93 1.46 7.32
C SER A 288 4.69 2.94 6.98
N LEU A 289 3.82 3.62 7.75
CA LEU A 289 3.43 5.01 7.47
C LEU A 289 4.10 6.04 8.38
N VAL A 290 4.50 5.68 9.60
CA VAL A 290 5.03 6.62 10.60
C VAL A 290 6.36 6.16 11.18
N VAL A 291 6.42 4.95 11.76
CA VAL A 291 7.63 4.46 12.44
C VAL A 291 8.80 4.33 11.49
N SER A 292 8.56 3.89 10.24
CA SER A 292 9.59 3.82 9.21
C SER A 292 10.20 5.17 8.87
N ILE A 293 9.41 6.24 8.90
CA ILE A 293 9.90 7.60 8.64
C ILE A 293 10.79 8.06 9.77
N LYS A 294 10.41 7.79 11.01
CA LYS A 294 11.25 8.05 12.20
C LYS A 294 12.56 7.24 12.14
N GLU A 295 12.50 5.95 11.76
CA GLU A 295 13.71 5.12 11.59
C GLU A 295 14.64 5.71 10.52
N ILE A 296 14.11 6.15 9.38
CA ILE A 296 14.87 6.82 8.33
C ILE A 296 15.40 8.18 8.81
N GLY A 297 14.62 8.97 9.52
CA GLY A 297 15.05 10.23 10.12
C GLY A 297 16.26 10.02 11.03
N ASN A 298 16.20 9.06 11.93
CA ASN A 298 17.32 8.69 12.82
C ASN A 298 18.56 8.25 12.03
N LEU A 299 18.39 7.46 10.96
CA LEU A 299 19.47 7.02 10.07
C LEU A 299 20.18 8.21 9.42
N LEU A 300 19.44 9.27 9.12
CA LEU A 300 19.93 10.52 8.49
C LEU A 300 20.31 11.60 9.50
N SER A 301 20.19 11.33 10.81
CA SER A 301 20.39 12.32 11.88
C SER A 301 19.47 13.54 11.77
N ILE A 302 18.23 13.33 11.32
CA ILE A 302 17.17 14.34 11.21
C ILE A 302 16.16 14.10 12.33
N ASN A 303 15.94 15.14 13.18
CA ASN A 303 14.94 15.09 14.22
C ASN A 303 13.52 15.23 13.64
N THR A 304 12.59 14.49 14.22
CA THR A 304 11.18 14.45 13.77
C THR A 304 10.19 14.66 14.94
N PRO A 305 10.28 15.80 15.67
CA PRO A 305 9.53 16.00 16.91
C PRO A 305 8.00 16.00 16.70
N THR A 306 7.51 16.53 15.57
CA THR A 306 6.07 16.52 15.27
C THR A 306 5.59 15.11 14.93
N ILE A 307 6.35 14.37 14.14
CA ILE A 307 6.06 12.97 13.81
C ILE A 307 6.10 12.09 15.07
N ASP A 308 7.07 12.32 15.96
CA ASP A 308 7.16 11.64 17.26
C ASP A 308 5.95 11.90 18.15
N ARG A 309 5.49 13.17 18.21
CA ARG A 309 4.27 13.54 18.94
C ARG A 309 3.02 12.87 18.37
N ILE A 310 2.88 12.88 17.05
CA ILE A 310 1.75 12.22 16.36
C ILE A 310 1.74 10.72 16.67
N LEU A 311 2.89 10.05 16.59
CA LEU A 311 3.02 8.62 16.91
C LEU A 311 2.60 8.35 18.36
N TYR A 312 3.13 9.10 19.31
CA TYR A 312 2.78 8.97 20.72
C TYR A 312 1.27 9.14 20.99
N GLU A 313 0.64 10.16 20.40
CA GLU A 313 -0.79 10.42 20.63
C GLU A 313 -1.69 9.34 20.00
N VAL A 314 -1.33 8.80 18.83
CA VAL A 314 -2.11 7.71 18.23
C VAL A 314 -1.97 6.41 19.01
N GLU A 315 -0.76 6.06 19.49
CA GLU A 315 -0.51 4.90 20.34
C GLU A 315 -1.28 4.99 21.66
N LYS A 316 -1.24 6.16 22.30
CA LYS A 316 -2.01 6.44 23.51
C LYS A 316 -3.53 6.31 23.30
N LYS A 317 -4.02 6.69 22.11
CA LYS A 317 -5.45 6.55 21.79
C LYS A 317 -5.83 5.08 21.58
N ILE A 318 -4.98 4.30 20.92
CA ILE A 318 -5.20 2.85 20.74
C ILE A 318 -5.22 2.13 22.09
N SER A 319 -4.25 2.45 22.98
CA SER A 319 -4.14 1.80 24.30
C SER A 319 -5.30 2.09 25.26
N LYS A 320 -6.07 3.17 25.04
CA LYS A 320 -7.26 3.48 25.84
C LYS A 320 -8.50 2.69 25.43
N ASN A 321 -8.49 2.09 24.25
CA ASN A 321 -9.61 1.33 23.71
C ASN A 321 -9.42 -0.20 23.81
N ASN A 322 -8.24 -0.63 24.25
CA ASN A 322 -7.92 -2.01 24.61
C ASN A 322 -7.99 -2.21 26.13
#